data_1112374fa2d038ba6997f4690b1918b6
#
_entry.id   1112374fa2d038ba6997f4690b1918b6
#
_cell.length_a   1.000
_cell.length_b   1.000
_cell.length_c   1.000
_cell.angle_alpha   90.00
_cell.angle_beta   90.00
_cell.angle_gamma   90.00
#
_symmetry.space_group_name_H-M   'P 1'
#
loop_
_entity.id
_entity.type
_entity.pdbx_description
1 polymer ?
#
loop_
_entity_poly.entity_id
_entity_poly.type
_entity_poly.pdbx_seq_one_letter_code
_entity_poly.pdbx_strand_id
1 'polypeptide(L)'
;MKRIKKLGTTMIVTIIAMGIFSLPVSAHVTVKPATSDVSSWETYTIKVPVEKNMATTKVTLKIPSGVEFQQYEPVPGWKVEEQKDAAGKVKTVIWEATGEGILPGQFQRFTFVAKNPDKEQQIAWNAYQQYKDGEIIEWTGDEKAEKPHSLTTIAKGTSLTGEHGEVSSVEKMKVQVICKQ
;
A
#
# COMPACT_ATOMS: atom_id res chain seq x y z
N MET A 1 49.97 8.87 34.88
CA MET A 1 48.76 9.66 34.72
C MET A 1 48.50 10.19 33.30
N LYS A 2 49.46 10.23 32.35
CA LYS A 2 49.24 10.72 30.96
C LYS A 2 48.54 9.74 29.99
N ARG A 3 48.50 8.44 30.28
CA ARG A 3 47.92 7.42 29.41
C ARG A 3 46.37 7.29 29.55
N ILE A 4 45.80 7.61 30.69
CA ILE A 4 44.37 7.51 30.96
C ILE A 4 43.57 8.61 30.26
N LYS A 5 44.15 9.82 30.10
CA LYS A 5 43.50 10.95 29.41
C LYS A 5 43.30 10.71 27.91
N LYS A 6 44.19 9.93 27.24
CA LYS A 6 44.08 9.60 25.81
C LYS A 6 43.00 8.57 25.54
N LEU A 7 42.77 7.63 26.47
CA LEU A 7 41.72 6.62 26.31
C LEU A 7 40.29 7.22 26.40
N GLY A 8 40.10 8.17 27.31
CA GLY A 8 38.78 8.84 27.46
C GLY A 8 38.38 9.67 26.26
N THR A 9 39.31 10.35 25.60
CA THR A 9 39.04 11.17 24.42
C THR A 9 38.70 10.33 23.19
N THR A 10 39.37 9.17 23.02
CA THR A 10 39.10 8.25 21.90
C THR A 10 37.73 7.59 22.05
N MET A 11 37.31 7.26 23.27
CA MET A 11 36.00 6.64 23.52
C MET A 11 34.83 7.60 23.28
N ILE A 12 34.96 8.89 23.58
CA ILE A 12 33.92 9.92 23.35
C ILE A 12 33.75 10.18 21.85
N VAL A 13 34.84 10.21 21.07
CA VAL A 13 34.75 10.42 19.60
C VAL A 13 34.09 9.22 18.92
N THR A 14 34.29 7.99 19.39
CA THR A 14 33.67 6.79 18.82
C THR A 14 32.15 6.74 19.06
N ILE A 15 31.67 7.23 20.20
CA ILE A 15 30.23 7.27 20.52
C ILE A 15 29.51 8.32 19.68
N ILE A 16 30.15 9.46 19.38
CA ILE A 16 29.54 10.51 18.54
C ILE A 16 29.44 10.07 17.06
N ALA A 17 30.38 9.22 16.59
CA ALA A 17 30.35 8.71 15.20
C ALA A 17 29.26 7.66 14.93
N MET A 18 28.67 7.03 15.95
CA MET A 18 27.58 6.05 15.79
C MET A 18 26.16 6.65 15.73
N GLY A 19 26.03 7.97 15.92
CA GLY A 19 24.72 8.64 16.10
C GLY A 19 24.08 9.24 14.84
N ILE A 20 24.66 9.14 13.62
CA ILE A 20 24.21 9.97 12.49
C ILE A 20 23.82 9.15 11.24
N PHE A 21 23.42 7.89 11.37
CA PHE A 21 22.78 7.17 10.26
C PHE A 21 21.29 6.97 10.49
N SER A 22 20.54 8.07 10.63
CA SER A 22 19.12 8.04 10.33
C SER A 22 18.96 8.02 8.82
N LEU A 23 18.87 6.82 8.24
CA LEU A 23 18.41 6.68 6.86
C LEU A 23 17.00 7.27 6.79
N PRO A 24 16.70 8.16 5.83
CA PRO A 24 15.34 8.62 5.62
C PRO A 24 14.48 7.39 5.32
N VAL A 25 13.55 7.06 6.20
CA VAL A 25 12.52 6.07 5.91
C VAL A 25 11.59 6.73 4.91
N SER A 26 11.86 6.53 3.62
CA SER A 26 10.95 6.95 2.57
C SER A 26 9.68 6.11 2.67
N ALA A 27 8.57 6.74 2.98
CA ALA A 27 7.29 6.08 3.12
C ALA A 27 6.46 6.27 1.84
N HIS A 28 6.71 5.43 0.82
CA HIS A 28 6.05 5.51 -0.47
C HIS A 28 4.54 5.24 -0.38
N VAL A 29 3.78 5.84 -1.31
CA VAL A 29 2.40 5.43 -1.57
C VAL A 29 2.43 4.00 -2.13
N THR A 30 1.61 3.13 -1.57
CA THR A 30 1.56 1.71 -1.97
C THR A 30 0.13 1.25 -2.16
N VAL A 31 -0.09 0.38 -3.16
CA VAL A 31 -1.35 -0.35 -3.36
C VAL A 31 -1.11 -1.84 -3.09
N LYS A 32 -1.96 -2.45 -2.32
CA LYS A 32 -1.92 -3.88 -1.97
C LYS A 32 -3.26 -4.53 -2.32
N PRO A 33 -3.25 -5.83 -2.68
CA PRO A 33 -2.12 -6.76 -2.71
C PRO A 33 -1.13 -6.47 -3.87
N ALA A 34 0.11 -6.95 -3.72
CA ALA A 34 1.14 -6.82 -4.77
C ALA A 34 1.03 -7.91 -5.84
N THR A 35 0.22 -8.96 -5.60
CA THR A 35 -0.12 -10.03 -6.54
C THR A 35 -1.60 -10.35 -6.44
N SER A 36 -2.24 -10.66 -7.56
CA SER A 36 -3.65 -11.07 -7.60
C SER A 36 -3.92 -11.91 -8.85
N ASP A 37 -5.05 -12.62 -8.88
CA ASP A 37 -5.42 -13.50 -9.98
C ASP A 37 -6.06 -12.73 -11.15
N VAL A 38 -5.87 -13.28 -12.37
CA VAL A 38 -6.56 -12.79 -13.56
C VAL A 38 -8.08 -12.87 -13.38
N SER A 39 -8.81 -11.90 -13.94
CA SER A 39 -10.27 -11.80 -13.94
C SER A 39 -10.94 -11.84 -12.56
N SER A 40 -10.18 -11.89 -11.46
CA SER A 40 -10.73 -11.92 -10.11
C SER A 40 -11.25 -10.55 -9.67
N TRP A 41 -12.22 -10.56 -8.78
CA TRP A 41 -12.57 -9.41 -7.97
C TRP A 41 -11.59 -9.32 -6.80
N GLU A 42 -10.91 -8.19 -6.70
CA GLU A 42 -9.89 -7.98 -5.67
C GLU A 42 -10.22 -6.76 -4.81
N THR A 43 -9.93 -6.87 -3.52
CA THR A 43 -10.00 -5.74 -2.59
C THR A 43 -8.64 -5.09 -2.47
N TYR A 44 -8.49 -3.96 -3.11
CA TYR A 44 -7.27 -3.17 -3.08
C TYR A 44 -7.29 -2.14 -1.96
N THR A 45 -6.12 -1.89 -1.39
CA THR A 45 -5.92 -0.81 -0.41
C THR A 45 -4.75 0.06 -0.83
N ILE A 46 -5.02 1.34 -1.12
CA ILE A 46 -3.97 2.34 -1.26
C ILE A 46 -3.62 2.91 0.13
N LYS A 47 -2.35 2.89 0.50
CA LYS A 47 -1.81 3.52 1.71
C LYS A 47 -1.03 4.78 1.32
N VAL A 48 -1.40 5.91 1.90
CA VAL A 48 -0.82 7.23 1.62
C VAL A 48 -0.20 7.77 2.90
N PRO A 49 1.11 7.76 3.05
CA PRO A 49 1.82 8.37 4.17
C PRO A 49 2.04 9.86 3.93
N VAL A 50 2.31 10.62 4.99
CA VAL A 50 2.74 12.02 4.89
C VAL A 50 4.23 12.10 5.17
N GLU A 51 5.00 12.48 4.15
CA GLU A 51 6.47 12.64 4.23
C GLU A 51 6.90 14.08 4.55
N LYS A 52 5.99 15.05 4.41
CA LYS A 52 6.24 16.47 4.67
C LYS A 52 5.67 16.90 6.01
N ASN A 53 6.16 18.03 6.53
CA ASN A 53 5.57 18.68 7.71
C ASN A 53 4.32 19.50 7.33
N MET A 54 3.43 18.90 6.53
CA MET A 54 2.22 19.51 6.02
C MET A 54 1.17 18.43 5.71
N ALA A 55 -0.11 18.74 5.95
CA ALA A 55 -1.18 17.79 5.74
C ALA A 55 -1.43 17.49 4.25
N THR A 56 -1.74 16.24 3.94
CA THR A 56 -2.28 15.81 2.64
C THR A 56 -3.78 16.01 2.64
N THR A 57 -4.30 16.76 1.67
CA THR A 57 -5.73 17.12 1.59
C THR A 57 -6.46 16.46 0.44
N LYS A 58 -5.73 15.93 -0.56
CA LYS A 58 -6.34 15.22 -1.70
C LYS A 58 -5.44 14.09 -2.18
N VAL A 59 -6.06 12.97 -2.52
CA VAL A 59 -5.40 11.81 -3.11
C VAL A 59 -6.16 11.44 -4.39
N THR A 60 -5.43 11.34 -5.50
CA THR A 60 -5.98 10.94 -6.80
C THR A 60 -5.32 9.64 -7.23
N LEU A 61 -6.11 8.64 -7.57
CA LEU A 61 -5.65 7.36 -8.09
C LEU A 61 -6.13 7.18 -9.53
N LYS A 62 -5.21 6.95 -10.46
CA LYS A 62 -5.55 6.55 -11.84
C LYS A 62 -5.78 5.05 -11.87
N ILE A 63 -6.92 4.64 -12.42
CA ILE A 63 -7.25 3.22 -12.59
C ILE A 63 -6.49 2.69 -13.81
N PRO A 64 -5.64 1.66 -13.64
CA PRO A 64 -4.86 1.11 -14.73
C PRO A 64 -5.71 0.53 -15.85
N SER A 65 -5.15 0.48 -17.06
CA SER A 65 -5.84 -0.13 -18.21
C SER A 65 -6.15 -1.60 -17.94
N GLY A 66 -7.38 -2.02 -18.28
CA GLY A 66 -7.87 -3.39 -18.07
C GLY A 66 -8.44 -3.64 -16.67
N VAL A 67 -8.21 -2.74 -15.69
CA VAL A 67 -8.85 -2.80 -14.37
C VAL A 67 -10.22 -2.14 -14.43
N GLU A 68 -11.24 -2.76 -13.84
CA GLU A 68 -12.59 -2.22 -13.72
C GLU A 68 -12.88 -1.90 -12.26
N PHE A 69 -12.83 -0.62 -11.90
CA PHE A 69 -13.21 -0.14 -10.57
C PHE A 69 -14.70 -0.35 -10.34
N GLN A 70 -15.07 -0.86 -9.15
CA GLN A 70 -16.46 -1.18 -8.84
C GLN A 70 -17.02 -0.34 -7.71
N GLN A 71 -16.35 -0.31 -6.58
CA GLN A 71 -16.84 0.36 -5.37
C GLN A 71 -15.69 0.68 -4.43
N TYR A 72 -15.91 1.60 -3.51
CA TYR A 72 -14.95 1.98 -2.48
C TYR A 72 -15.56 1.89 -1.10
N GLU A 73 -14.71 1.71 -0.10
CA GLU A 73 -15.07 1.82 1.30
C GLU A 73 -15.14 3.30 1.69
N PRO A 74 -16.29 3.77 2.24
CA PRO A 74 -16.40 5.16 2.69
C PRO A 74 -15.49 5.41 3.89
N VAL A 75 -14.74 6.51 3.85
CA VAL A 75 -13.85 6.94 4.93
C VAL A 75 -14.40 8.23 5.54
N PRO A 76 -14.71 8.26 6.85
CA PRO A 76 -15.16 9.47 7.53
C PRO A 76 -14.16 10.63 7.32
N GLY A 77 -14.66 11.82 7.03
CA GLY A 77 -13.84 13.00 6.76
C GLY A 77 -13.28 13.10 5.34
N TRP A 78 -13.71 12.22 4.43
CA TRP A 78 -13.31 12.22 3.02
C TRP A 78 -14.52 12.17 2.09
N LYS A 79 -14.50 12.99 1.05
CA LYS A 79 -15.40 12.91 -0.11
C LYS A 79 -14.72 12.12 -1.20
N VAL A 80 -15.52 11.38 -1.98
CA VAL A 80 -15.03 10.64 -3.13
C VAL A 80 -15.68 11.17 -4.39
N GLU A 81 -14.86 11.38 -5.43
CA GLU A 81 -15.28 11.72 -6.78
C GLU A 81 -14.75 10.67 -7.75
N GLU A 82 -15.60 10.18 -8.63
CA GLU A 82 -15.26 9.24 -9.70
C GLU A 82 -15.32 9.95 -11.05
N GLN A 83 -14.21 9.93 -11.78
CA GLN A 83 -14.16 10.42 -13.15
C GLN A 83 -14.26 9.25 -14.12
N LYS A 84 -15.28 9.28 -14.99
CA LYS A 84 -15.61 8.21 -15.93
C LYS A 84 -15.26 8.62 -17.37
N ASP A 85 -14.93 7.62 -18.18
CA ASP A 85 -14.79 7.80 -19.62
C ASP A 85 -16.16 7.82 -20.33
N ALA A 86 -16.15 7.99 -21.65
CA ALA A 86 -17.37 8.01 -22.47
C ALA A 86 -18.16 6.70 -22.43
N ALA A 87 -17.53 5.59 -22.06
CA ALA A 87 -18.18 4.29 -21.88
C ALA A 87 -18.71 4.08 -20.43
N GLY A 88 -18.62 5.09 -19.56
CA GLY A 88 -19.05 5.04 -18.17
C GLY A 88 -18.08 4.31 -17.24
N LYS A 89 -16.89 3.91 -17.69
CA LYS A 89 -15.90 3.25 -16.87
C LYS A 89 -15.10 4.26 -16.04
N VAL A 90 -14.94 4.00 -14.74
CA VAL A 90 -14.13 4.84 -13.86
C VAL A 90 -12.65 4.78 -14.28
N LYS A 91 -12.07 5.96 -14.51
CA LYS A 91 -10.66 6.13 -14.88
C LYS A 91 -9.83 6.80 -13.79
N THR A 92 -10.51 7.52 -12.91
CA THR A 92 -9.84 8.22 -11.82
C THR A 92 -10.75 8.21 -10.61
N VAL A 93 -10.17 7.94 -9.45
CA VAL A 93 -10.84 8.09 -8.16
C VAL A 93 -10.10 9.15 -7.36
N ILE A 94 -10.84 10.09 -6.79
CA ILE A 94 -10.31 11.22 -6.03
C ILE A 94 -10.91 11.17 -4.64
N TRP A 95 -10.06 11.11 -3.62
CA TRP A 95 -10.42 11.31 -2.22
C TRP A 95 -10.00 12.71 -1.81
N GLU A 96 -10.94 13.53 -1.38
CA GLU A 96 -10.72 14.90 -0.91
C GLU A 96 -11.15 15.05 0.54
N ALA A 97 -10.24 15.55 1.38
CA ALA A 97 -10.52 15.75 2.79
C ALA A 97 -11.59 16.83 2.99
N THR A 98 -12.56 16.56 3.87
CA THR A 98 -13.56 17.54 4.31
C THR A 98 -13.13 18.28 5.59
N GLY A 99 -11.98 17.89 6.15
CA GLY A 99 -11.35 18.48 7.34
C GLY A 99 -9.85 18.67 7.12
N GLU A 100 -9.05 18.36 8.15
CA GLU A 100 -7.60 18.64 8.14
C GLU A 100 -6.79 17.74 7.19
N GLY A 101 -7.36 16.61 6.76
CA GLY A 101 -6.66 15.63 5.94
C GLY A 101 -5.75 14.69 6.75
N ILE A 102 -4.69 14.19 6.10
CA ILE A 102 -3.68 13.32 6.73
C ILE A 102 -2.58 14.21 7.29
N LEU A 103 -2.42 14.26 8.60
CA LEU A 103 -1.42 15.11 9.26
C LEU A 103 0.00 14.54 9.19
N PRO A 104 1.03 15.36 9.40
CA PRO A 104 2.41 14.91 9.50
C PRO A 104 2.58 13.73 10.48
N GLY A 105 3.36 12.72 10.08
CA GLY A 105 3.58 11.51 10.86
C GLY A 105 2.43 10.49 10.82
N GLN A 106 1.36 10.79 10.09
CA GLN A 106 0.22 9.90 9.88
C GLN A 106 0.25 9.25 8.49
N PHE A 107 -0.58 8.24 8.31
CA PHE A 107 -0.96 7.69 7.01
C PHE A 107 -2.46 7.43 6.96
N GLN A 108 -3.04 7.43 5.77
CA GLN A 108 -4.42 7.02 5.50
C GLN A 108 -4.45 5.82 4.57
N ARG A 109 -5.43 4.95 4.77
CA ARG A 109 -5.78 3.87 3.82
C ARG A 109 -7.11 4.19 3.17
N PHE A 110 -7.19 3.92 1.87
CA PHE A 110 -8.45 3.94 1.12
C PHE A 110 -8.60 2.58 0.45
N THR A 111 -9.69 1.89 0.78
CA THR A 111 -9.98 0.54 0.29
C THR A 111 -11.01 0.62 -0.82
N PHE A 112 -10.82 -0.18 -1.85
CA PHE A 112 -11.74 -0.28 -2.99
C PHE A 112 -11.72 -1.68 -3.59
N VAL A 113 -12.80 -2.03 -4.29
CA VAL A 113 -12.92 -3.28 -5.03
C VAL A 113 -12.82 -2.99 -6.52
N ALA A 114 -12.03 -3.78 -7.21
CA ALA A 114 -11.88 -3.72 -8.65
C ALA A 114 -11.75 -5.13 -9.25
N LYS A 115 -12.19 -5.28 -10.50
CA LYS A 115 -11.98 -6.49 -11.28
C LYS A 115 -10.66 -6.41 -12.03
N ASN A 116 -9.86 -7.46 -11.92
CA ASN A 116 -8.58 -7.58 -12.60
C ASN A 116 -8.72 -7.81 -14.11
N PRO A 117 -7.69 -7.45 -14.89
CA PRO A 117 -7.58 -7.83 -16.30
C PRO A 117 -7.71 -9.34 -16.51
N ASP A 118 -8.15 -9.74 -17.70
CA ASP A 118 -8.29 -11.14 -18.11
C ASP A 118 -6.96 -11.79 -18.54
N LYS A 119 -5.87 -11.00 -18.61
CA LYS A 119 -4.54 -11.45 -19.02
C LYS A 119 -3.53 -11.19 -17.92
N GLU A 120 -2.54 -12.09 -17.87
CA GLU A 120 -1.38 -11.92 -17.01
C GLU A 120 -0.60 -10.68 -17.43
N GLN A 121 -0.34 -9.79 -16.50
CA GLN A 121 0.43 -8.57 -16.70
C GLN A 121 0.81 -7.92 -15.37
N GLN A 122 1.69 -6.95 -15.43
CA GLN A 122 1.95 -6.05 -14.33
C GLN A 122 1.14 -4.78 -14.54
N ILE A 123 0.40 -4.35 -13.53
CA ILE A 123 -0.37 -3.10 -13.52
C ILE A 123 0.30 -2.08 -12.61
N ALA A 124 0.42 -0.83 -13.12
CA ALA A 124 1.02 0.29 -12.43
C ALA A 124 -0.08 1.22 -11.88
N TRP A 125 -0.06 1.49 -10.58
CA TRP A 125 -0.98 2.38 -9.90
C TRP A 125 -0.38 3.77 -9.79
N ASN A 126 -0.72 4.67 -10.71
CA ASN A 126 -0.30 6.05 -10.66
C ASN A 126 -1.15 6.83 -9.67
N ALA A 127 -0.52 7.40 -8.65
CA ALA A 127 -1.19 8.19 -7.63
C ALA A 127 -0.62 9.60 -7.54
N TYR A 128 -1.46 10.56 -7.14
CA TYR A 128 -1.11 11.95 -6.95
C TYR A 128 -1.54 12.37 -5.56
N GLN A 129 -0.61 12.90 -4.79
CA GLN A 129 -0.84 13.33 -3.42
C GLN A 129 -0.71 14.84 -3.35
N GLN A 130 -1.82 15.53 -3.08
CA GLN A 130 -1.85 16.98 -2.94
C GLN A 130 -1.80 17.39 -1.48
N TYR A 131 -0.89 18.29 -1.17
CA TYR A 131 -0.72 18.90 0.13
C TYR A 131 -1.56 20.18 0.28
N LYS A 132 -1.68 20.65 1.51
CA LYS A 132 -2.52 21.82 1.86
C LYS A 132 -2.09 23.12 1.18
N ASP A 133 -0.81 23.26 0.82
CA ASP A 133 -0.26 24.40 0.07
C ASP A 133 -0.52 24.34 -1.44
N GLY A 134 -1.14 23.24 -1.92
CA GLY A 134 -1.42 22.99 -3.33
C GLY A 134 -0.33 22.23 -4.06
N GLU A 135 0.83 21.95 -3.44
CA GLU A 135 1.87 21.13 -4.03
C GLU A 135 1.36 19.70 -4.26
N ILE A 136 1.69 19.14 -5.44
CA ILE A 136 1.31 17.77 -5.80
C ILE A 136 2.58 16.93 -5.95
N ILE A 137 2.65 15.83 -5.22
CA ILE A 137 3.65 14.78 -5.42
C ILE A 137 3.04 13.70 -6.31
N GLU A 138 3.74 13.41 -7.40
CA GLU A 138 3.35 12.42 -8.39
C GLU A 138 4.08 11.10 -8.12
N TRP A 139 3.34 10.09 -7.69
CA TRP A 139 3.82 8.72 -7.51
C TRP A 139 3.60 7.94 -8.81
N THR A 140 4.39 8.28 -9.84
CA THR A 140 4.23 7.81 -11.23
C THR A 140 5.52 7.32 -11.86
N GLY A 141 6.64 7.43 -11.14
CA GLY A 141 7.95 7.01 -11.64
C GLY A 141 8.12 5.50 -11.67
N ASP A 142 9.13 5.04 -12.37
CA ASP A 142 9.54 3.64 -12.41
C ASP A 142 10.03 3.17 -11.02
N GLU A 143 10.20 1.86 -10.84
CA GLU A 143 10.57 1.22 -9.57
C GLU A 143 11.82 1.83 -8.89
N LYS A 144 12.77 2.35 -9.67
CA LYS A 144 14.01 2.97 -9.16
C LYS A 144 13.91 4.49 -8.97
N ALA A 145 12.79 5.09 -9.31
CA ALA A 145 12.58 6.52 -9.13
C ALA A 145 12.42 6.88 -7.66
N GLU A 146 12.62 8.14 -7.33
CA GLU A 146 12.40 8.65 -5.97
C GLU A 146 10.93 8.57 -5.55
N LYS A 147 10.01 8.71 -6.51
CA LYS A 147 8.55 8.65 -6.34
C LYS A 147 7.96 7.57 -7.25
N PRO A 148 8.19 6.27 -6.95
CA PRO A 148 7.74 5.20 -7.81
C PRO A 148 6.23 4.99 -7.70
N HIS A 149 5.62 4.54 -8.80
CA HIS A 149 4.26 3.99 -8.74
C HIS A 149 4.24 2.63 -8.01
N SER A 150 3.11 2.29 -7.43
CA SER A 150 2.91 0.95 -6.87
C SER A 150 2.58 -0.04 -7.99
N LEU A 151 3.07 -1.28 -7.86
CA LEU A 151 2.86 -2.35 -8.82
C LEU A 151 2.03 -3.48 -8.23
N THR A 152 1.15 -4.07 -9.05
CA THR A 152 0.50 -5.35 -8.79
C THR A 152 0.75 -6.29 -9.95
N THR A 153 1.23 -7.48 -9.68
CA THR A 153 1.38 -8.55 -10.67
C THR A 153 0.08 -9.34 -10.76
N ILE A 154 -0.52 -9.36 -11.94
CA ILE A 154 -1.69 -10.18 -12.25
C ILE A 154 -1.21 -11.46 -12.91
N ALA A 155 -1.45 -12.60 -12.25
CA ALA A 155 -1.01 -13.92 -12.70
C ALA A 155 -2.10 -14.97 -12.43
N LYS A 156 -1.95 -16.17 -12.98
CA LYS A 156 -2.86 -17.29 -12.71
C LYS A 156 -2.41 -18.06 -11.47
N GLY A 157 -3.37 -18.44 -10.62
CA GLY A 157 -3.11 -19.35 -9.50
C GLY A 157 -2.41 -18.71 -8.29
N THR A 158 -2.51 -17.40 -8.11
CA THR A 158 -1.96 -16.69 -6.94
C THR A 158 -2.80 -16.89 -5.67
N SER A 159 -4.05 -17.32 -5.80
CA SER A 159 -5.01 -17.46 -4.69
C SER A 159 -4.73 -18.62 -3.72
N LEU A 160 -3.67 -19.40 -3.90
CA LEU A 160 -3.38 -20.59 -3.08
C LEU A 160 -2.38 -20.37 -1.93
N THR A 161 -1.95 -19.15 -1.66
CA THR A 161 -1.02 -18.86 -0.55
C THR A 161 -1.60 -17.96 0.54
N GLY A 162 -2.92 -17.87 0.67
CA GLY A 162 -3.62 -17.25 1.81
C GLY A 162 -3.99 -18.32 2.83
N GLU A 163 -3.33 -18.33 3.97
CA GLU A 163 -3.57 -19.16 5.14
C GLU A 163 -5.06 -19.43 5.42
N HIS A 164 -5.57 -20.57 4.94
CA HIS A 164 -6.57 -21.33 5.66
C HIS A 164 -5.94 -22.68 5.97
N GLY A 165 -5.62 -22.84 7.26
CA GLY A 165 -4.99 -24.03 7.81
C GLY A 165 -5.66 -25.29 7.29
N GLU A 166 -4.83 -26.20 6.79
CA GLU A 166 -5.16 -27.61 6.63
C GLU A 166 -5.85 -28.13 7.88
N VAL A 167 -7.16 -28.31 7.80
CA VAL A 167 -7.81 -29.28 8.65
C VAL A 167 -7.58 -30.63 7.98
N SER A 168 -6.43 -31.16 8.37
CA SER A 168 -5.88 -32.42 7.97
C SER A 168 -6.90 -33.57 8.08
N SER A 169 -6.86 -34.38 7.06
CA SER A 169 -7.45 -35.70 6.80
C SER A 169 -7.33 -36.78 7.92
N VAL A 170 -7.18 -36.40 9.20
CA VAL A 170 -7.05 -37.36 10.32
C VAL A 170 -8.38 -37.65 11.01
N GLU A 171 -9.45 -36.94 10.77
CA GLU A 171 -10.74 -37.14 11.46
C GLU A 171 -11.73 -38.06 10.74
N LYS A 172 -11.41 -38.53 9.54
CA LYS A 172 -12.27 -39.53 8.83
C LYS A 172 -12.04 -40.97 9.20
N MET A 173 -11.11 -41.28 10.08
CA MET A 173 -10.80 -42.68 10.45
C MET A 173 -11.26 -43.10 11.84
N LYS A 174 -11.94 -42.25 12.62
CA LYS A 174 -12.43 -42.55 13.97
C LYS A 174 -13.94 -42.76 14.10
N VAL A 175 -14.74 -42.57 13.06
CA VAL A 175 -16.21 -42.70 13.15
C VAL A 175 -16.71 -44.09 12.70
N GLN A 176 -15.86 -44.98 12.24
CA GLN A 176 -16.30 -46.31 11.70
C GLN A 176 -16.14 -47.48 12.67
N VAL A 177 -15.84 -47.27 13.93
CA VAL A 177 -15.62 -48.36 14.92
C VAL A 177 -16.66 -48.46 16.01
N ILE A 178 -17.68 -47.55 16.10
CA ILE A 178 -18.68 -47.56 17.22
C ILE A 178 -20.10 -47.87 16.73
N CYS A 179 -20.28 -48.72 15.72
CA CYS A 179 -21.61 -49.25 15.40
C CYS A 179 -21.53 -50.76 15.09
N LYS A 180 -21.02 -51.55 16.06
CA LYS A 180 -21.26 -53.01 16.14
C LYS A 180 -21.05 -53.45 17.58
N GLN A 181 -22.06 -53.29 18.39
CA GLN A 181 -22.51 -54.23 19.46
C GLN A 181 -23.94 -53.87 19.84
#